data_9c83313bfc0d5095b80f2a5b18168d53
#
_entry.id   9c83313bfc0d5095b80f2a5b18168d53
#
_cell.length_a   1.000
_cell.length_b   1.000
_cell.length_c   1.000
_cell.angle_alpha   90.00
_cell.angle_beta   90.00
_cell.angle_gamma   90.00
#
_symmetry.space_group_name_H-M   'P 1'
#
loop_
_entity.id
_entity.type
_entity.pdbx_description
1 polymer ?
#
loop_
_entity_poly.entity_id
_entity_poly.type
_entity_poly.pdbx_seq_one_letter_code
_entity_poly.pdbx_strand_id
1 'polypeptide(L)'
;GLVIDKPDYSFDYANLVKDVSNMAFTQDAMVISNTSKHPERALALWDLITTDREAFDAFFYGIEGVSYELNDKGEVKTLDPDNYAASAMWAARTTELNRDGIGTPDRTIELKKEWDAYIKDGVGSQKYRSFVLDSSSIETEYAACQNVHQQYWWPLELGYTEPVSGLKEYQEKMEAAGIEKVREVLQQQLDAYIAGLGQ
;
A
#
# COMPACT_ATOMS: atom_id res chain seq x y z
N GLY A 1 11.41 -12.85 -10.68
CA GLY A 1 11.72 -13.04 -9.30
C GLY A 1 12.24 -14.43 -8.94
N LEU A 2 11.91 -14.93 -7.75
CA LEU A 2 12.48 -16.18 -7.19
C LEU A 2 12.36 -17.40 -8.08
N VAL A 3 11.30 -17.54 -8.85
CA VAL A 3 11.10 -18.70 -9.76
C VAL A 3 12.10 -18.68 -10.90
N ILE A 4 12.46 -17.51 -11.41
CA ILE A 4 13.43 -17.35 -12.49
C ILE A 4 14.85 -17.61 -11.98
N ASP A 5 15.16 -17.11 -10.78
CA ASP A 5 16.49 -17.21 -10.19
C ASP A 5 16.78 -18.60 -9.59
N LYS A 6 15.73 -19.36 -9.29
CA LYS A 6 15.79 -20.68 -8.66
C LYS A 6 14.89 -21.70 -9.39
N PRO A 7 15.21 -22.06 -10.64
CA PRO A 7 14.34 -22.92 -11.45
C PRO A 7 14.14 -24.34 -10.87
N ASP A 8 15.07 -24.81 -10.03
CA ASP A 8 14.99 -26.12 -9.39
C ASP A 8 14.13 -26.16 -8.11
N TYR A 9 13.60 -24.99 -7.68
CA TYR A 9 12.74 -24.91 -6.51
C TYR A 9 11.27 -24.85 -6.93
N SER A 10 10.43 -25.56 -6.18
CA SER A 10 8.98 -25.42 -6.27
C SER A 10 8.53 -24.37 -5.26
N PHE A 11 7.82 -23.37 -5.73
CA PHE A 11 7.23 -22.32 -4.89
C PHE A 11 5.71 -22.44 -4.94
N ASP A 12 5.10 -22.35 -3.77
CA ASP A 12 3.66 -22.24 -3.64
C ASP A 12 3.29 -21.03 -2.78
N TYR A 13 2.10 -20.52 -2.98
CA TYR A 13 1.56 -19.37 -2.27
C TYR A 13 0.21 -19.74 -1.70
N ALA A 14 -0.04 -19.33 -0.47
CA ALA A 14 -1.31 -19.57 0.20
C ALA A 14 -1.74 -18.33 0.98
N ASN A 15 -3.03 -18.05 0.96
CA ASN A 15 -3.64 -17.08 1.86
C ASN A 15 -3.81 -17.74 3.23
N LEU A 16 -3.04 -17.28 4.22
CA LEU A 16 -3.09 -17.83 5.58
C LEU A 16 -4.24 -17.25 6.39
N VAL A 17 -4.73 -16.08 6.00
CA VAL A 17 -5.84 -15.38 6.65
C VAL A 17 -6.86 -14.94 5.60
N LYS A 18 -8.15 -15.01 5.97
CA LYS A 18 -9.26 -14.53 5.14
C LYS A 18 -9.71 -13.13 5.55
N ASP A 19 -9.36 -12.70 6.75
CA ASP A 19 -9.63 -11.35 7.23
C ASP A 19 -8.57 -10.41 6.68
N VAL A 20 -8.79 -9.98 5.44
CA VAL A 20 -7.90 -9.07 4.71
C VAL A 20 -8.53 -7.70 4.59
N SER A 21 -7.74 -6.66 4.80
CA SER A 21 -8.15 -5.29 4.54
C SER A 21 -7.49 -4.77 3.27
N ASN A 22 -8.23 -3.99 2.51
CA ASN A 22 -7.64 -3.25 1.41
C ASN A 22 -6.79 -2.10 1.97
N MET A 23 -5.73 -1.73 1.26
CA MET A 23 -4.92 -0.56 1.63
C MET A 23 -5.78 0.71 1.60
N ALA A 24 -5.48 1.65 2.49
CA ALA A 24 -6.16 2.94 2.47
C ALA A 24 -5.98 3.62 1.11
N PHE A 25 -7.06 4.15 0.54
CA PHE A 25 -7.01 4.87 -0.75
C PHE A 25 -6.18 6.16 -0.67
N THR A 26 -5.85 6.61 0.53
CA THR A 26 -5.02 7.80 0.82
C THR A 26 -3.54 7.46 1.00
N GLN A 27 -3.12 6.22 0.77
CA GLN A 27 -1.73 5.81 0.96
C GLN A 27 -0.78 6.49 -0.03
N ASP A 28 -1.21 6.53 -1.29
CA ASP A 28 -0.47 7.19 -2.37
C ASP A 28 -1.37 8.28 -2.94
N ALA A 29 -0.82 9.47 -3.13
CA ALA A 29 -1.60 10.60 -3.61
C ALA A 29 -0.80 11.41 -4.63
N MET A 30 -1.49 11.82 -5.69
CA MET A 30 -1.01 12.84 -6.61
C MET A 30 -1.45 14.20 -6.10
N VAL A 31 -0.54 15.16 -6.09
CA VAL A 31 -0.84 16.53 -5.72
C VAL A 31 -0.50 17.49 -6.87
N ILE A 32 -1.30 18.53 -7.03
CA ILE A 32 -1.07 19.60 -7.98
C ILE A 32 -0.69 20.84 -7.18
N SER A 33 0.49 21.42 -7.49
CA SER A 33 0.94 22.65 -6.84
C SER A 33 -0.09 23.77 -6.99
N ASN A 34 -0.33 24.52 -5.92
CA ASN A 34 -1.17 25.72 -5.94
C ASN A 34 -0.59 26.86 -6.79
N THR A 35 0.69 26.77 -7.17
CA THR A 35 1.36 27.70 -8.10
C THR A 35 1.31 27.24 -9.56
N SER A 36 0.68 26.09 -9.83
CA SER A 36 0.53 25.61 -11.21
C SER A 36 -0.28 26.59 -12.04
N LYS A 37 0.20 26.87 -13.24
CA LYS A 37 -0.52 27.72 -14.21
C LYS A 37 -1.58 26.96 -15.00
N HIS A 38 -1.56 25.62 -14.95
CA HIS A 38 -2.43 24.73 -15.71
C HIS A 38 -2.86 23.53 -14.88
N PRO A 39 -3.52 23.72 -13.72
CA PRO A 39 -3.89 22.62 -12.84
C PRO A 39 -4.88 21.65 -13.50
N GLU A 40 -5.78 22.17 -14.35
CA GLU A 40 -6.72 21.37 -15.13
C GLU A 40 -6.04 20.42 -16.12
N ARG A 41 -4.92 20.84 -16.72
CA ARG A 41 -4.15 19.96 -17.62
C ARG A 41 -3.41 18.87 -16.86
N ALA A 42 -2.89 19.19 -15.68
CA ALA A 42 -2.23 18.20 -14.83
C ALA A 42 -3.23 17.13 -14.39
N LEU A 43 -4.46 17.55 -14.01
CA LEU A 43 -5.51 16.62 -13.67
C LEU A 43 -5.96 15.78 -14.86
N ALA A 44 -6.15 16.40 -16.05
CA ALA A 44 -6.53 15.68 -17.25
C ALA A 44 -5.46 14.68 -17.70
N LEU A 45 -4.18 14.98 -17.55
CA LEU A 45 -3.11 14.03 -17.82
C LEU A 45 -3.17 12.83 -16.86
N TRP A 46 -3.42 13.09 -15.58
CA TRP A 46 -3.54 12.04 -14.59
C TRP A 46 -4.76 11.14 -14.86
N ASP A 47 -5.89 11.74 -15.18
CA ASP A 47 -7.10 11.02 -15.57
C ASP A 47 -6.84 10.14 -16.80
N LEU A 48 -6.20 10.67 -17.82
CA LEU A 48 -5.82 9.92 -19.01
C LEU A 48 -4.93 8.71 -18.68
N ILE A 49 -3.87 8.90 -17.88
CA ILE A 49 -2.95 7.82 -17.50
C ILE A 49 -3.69 6.72 -16.70
N THR A 50 -4.68 7.07 -15.89
CA THR A 50 -5.37 6.11 -15.02
C THR A 50 -6.61 5.47 -15.64
N THR A 51 -7.08 5.93 -16.80
CA THR A 51 -8.31 5.45 -17.45
C THR A 51 -8.12 4.93 -18.86
N ASP A 52 -7.11 5.39 -19.57
CA ASP A 52 -6.83 4.98 -20.95
C ASP A 52 -5.72 3.93 -21.01
N ARG A 53 -5.97 2.84 -21.72
CA ARG A 53 -5.05 1.70 -21.84
C ARG A 53 -3.73 2.07 -22.51
N GLU A 54 -3.77 2.81 -23.60
CA GLU A 54 -2.58 3.15 -24.37
C GLU A 54 -1.71 4.15 -23.59
N ALA A 55 -2.33 5.14 -22.95
CA ALA A 55 -1.65 6.10 -22.10
C ALA A 55 -1.01 5.44 -20.87
N PHE A 56 -1.73 4.49 -20.24
CA PHE A 56 -1.20 3.72 -19.12
C PHE A 56 0.01 2.88 -19.55
N ASP A 57 -0.12 2.11 -20.62
CA ASP A 57 0.96 1.25 -21.12
C ASP A 57 2.19 2.08 -21.52
N ALA A 58 1.98 3.20 -22.23
CA ALA A 58 3.06 4.11 -22.60
C ALA A 58 3.77 4.73 -21.39
N PHE A 59 3.01 5.08 -20.34
CA PHE A 59 3.57 5.67 -19.13
C PHE A 59 4.31 4.65 -18.26
N PHE A 60 3.77 3.43 -18.10
CA PHE A 60 4.32 2.43 -17.18
C PHE A 60 5.21 1.40 -17.86
N TYR A 61 4.94 1.00 -19.09
CA TYR A 61 5.71 -0.04 -19.79
C TYR A 61 6.58 0.53 -20.92
N GLY A 62 6.31 1.78 -21.34
CA GLY A 62 7.08 2.45 -22.41
C GLY A 62 6.49 2.19 -23.80
N ILE A 63 7.37 1.88 -24.78
CA ILE A 63 6.97 1.69 -26.18
C ILE A 63 6.98 0.20 -26.51
N GLU A 64 5.83 -0.31 -26.99
CA GLU A 64 5.72 -1.70 -27.42
C GLU A 64 6.68 -2.00 -28.58
N GLY A 65 7.32 -3.15 -28.50
CA GLY A 65 8.37 -3.56 -29.45
C GLY A 65 9.74 -2.94 -29.20
N VAL A 66 9.84 -1.95 -28.27
CA VAL A 66 11.11 -1.31 -27.87
C VAL A 66 11.40 -1.56 -26.40
N SER A 67 10.52 -1.11 -25.51
CA SER A 67 10.68 -1.23 -24.07
C SER A 67 10.05 -2.50 -23.52
N TYR A 68 8.98 -2.96 -24.14
CA TYR A 68 8.25 -4.16 -23.76
C TYR A 68 7.62 -4.87 -24.96
N GLU A 69 7.22 -6.11 -24.77
CA GLU A 69 6.38 -6.89 -25.67
C GLU A 69 5.24 -7.56 -24.90
N LEU A 70 4.14 -7.86 -25.60
CA LEU A 70 3.01 -8.61 -25.07
C LEU A 70 2.93 -9.98 -25.72
N ASN A 71 2.57 -10.98 -24.91
CA ASN A 71 2.18 -12.29 -25.46
C ASN A 71 0.67 -12.32 -25.81
N ASP A 72 0.20 -13.45 -26.32
CA ASP A 72 -1.21 -13.65 -26.70
C ASP A 72 -2.20 -13.52 -25.53
N LYS A 73 -1.72 -13.61 -24.30
CA LYS A 73 -2.52 -13.41 -23.07
C LYS A 73 -2.53 -11.95 -22.61
N GLY A 74 -1.76 -11.07 -23.24
CA GLY A 74 -1.57 -9.68 -22.80
C GLY A 74 -0.65 -9.53 -21.60
N GLU A 75 0.14 -10.55 -21.27
CA GLU A 75 1.20 -10.48 -20.26
C GLU A 75 2.40 -9.73 -20.80
N VAL A 76 3.02 -8.92 -19.96
CA VAL A 76 4.12 -8.03 -20.35
C VAL A 76 5.48 -8.68 -20.09
N LYS A 77 6.39 -8.50 -21.04
CA LYS A 77 7.81 -8.78 -20.89
C LYS A 77 8.62 -7.52 -21.15
N THR A 78 9.44 -7.13 -20.20
CA THR A 78 10.37 -6.01 -20.36
C THR A 78 11.49 -6.43 -21.31
N LEU A 79 11.76 -5.62 -22.33
CA LEU A 79 12.81 -5.86 -23.32
C LEU A 79 14.10 -5.12 -22.99
N ASP A 80 14.00 -3.95 -22.38
CA ASP A 80 15.15 -3.07 -22.09
C ASP A 80 15.09 -2.57 -20.63
N PRO A 81 15.35 -3.47 -19.64
CA PRO A 81 15.26 -3.13 -18.23
C PRO A 81 16.31 -2.11 -17.77
N ASP A 82 17.40 -1.94 -18.50
CA ASP A 82 18.47 -1.01 -18.15
C ASP A 82 18.08 0.44 -18.45
N ASN A 83 17.28 0.67 -19.49
CA ASN A 83 16.83 2.01 -19.88
C ASN A 83 15.39 2.32 -19.49
N TYR A 84 14.52 1.29 -19.48
CA TYR A 84 13.13 1.46 -19.10
C TYR A 84 12.58 0.23 -18.38
N ALA A 85 12.55 0.30 -17.07
CA ALA A 85 11.88 -0.71 -16.24
C ALA A 85 10.74 -0.06 -15.46
N ALA A 86 9.52 -0.46 -15.74
CA ALA A 86 8.36 0.01 -15.00
C ALA A 86 8.43 -0.43 -13.53
N SER A 87 8.71 0.50 -12.64
CA SER A 87 8.89 0.21 -11.22
C SER A 87 7.93 0.95 -10.29
N ALA A 88 7.26 1.99 -10.77
CA ALA A 88 6.48 2.91 -9.95
C ALA A 88 4.96 2.79 -10.21
N MET A 89 4.46 1.58 -10.43
CA MET A 89 3.02 1.34 -10.69
C MET A 89 2.12 1.75 -9.52
N TRP A 90 2.67 1.80 -8.31
CA TRP A 90 2.00 2.35 -7.14
C TRP A 90 1.63 3.84 -7.30
N ALA A 91 2.34 4.59 -8.14
CA ALA A 91 2.08 6.01 -8.37
C ALA A 91 0.75 6.28 -9.07
N ALA A 92 0.28 5.36 -9.92
CA ALA A 92 -1.05 5.43 -10.57
C ALA A 92 -1.75 4.07 -10.50
N ARG A 93 -2.07 3.67 -9.28
CA ARG A 93 -2.59 2.34 -8.97
C ARG A 93 -3.98 2.12 -9.57
N THR A 94 -4.03 1.48 -10.73
CA THR A 94 -5.25 1.10 -11.46
C THR A 94 -5.20 -0.39 -11.73
N THR A 95 -5.92 -1.18 -10.93
CA THR A 95 -5.88 -2.66 -11.00
C THR A 95 -6.34 -3.18 -12.37
N GLU A 96 -7.34 -2.53 -12.97
CA GLU A 96 -7.93 -2.91 -14.27
C GLU A 96 -6.95 -2.74 -15.44
N LEU A 97 -6.01 -1.80 -15.32
CA LEU A 97 -5.02 -1.52 -16.36
C LEU A 97 -3.69 -2.22 -16.13
N ASN A 98 -3.42 -2.73 -14.94
CA ASN A 98 -2.21 -3.48 -14.66
C ASN A 98 -2.13 -4.76 -15.49
N ARG A 99 -0.93 -5.07 -15.98
CA ARG A 99 -0.63 -6.31 -16.69
C ARG A 99 0.17 -7.25 -15.81
N ASP A 100 -0.13 -8.53 -15.90
CA ASP A 100 0.74 -9.54 -15.29
C ASP A 100 2.01 -9.70 -16.14
N GLY A 101 3.14 -9.98 -15.50
CA GLY A 101 4.39 -10.27 -16.20
C GLY A 101 4.39 -11.68 -16.77
N ILE A 102 5.05 -11.88 -17.90
CA ILE A 102 5.26 -13.22 -18.47
C ILE A 102 5.92 -14.12 -17.43
N GLY A 103 5.35 -15.29 -17.21
CA GLY A 103 5.81 -16.25 -16.21
C GLY A 103 5.26 -16.01 -14.80
N THR A 104 4.28 -15.12 -14.63
CA THR A 104 3.52 -15.05 -13.37
C THR A 104 2.82 -16.38 -13.14
N PRO A 105 3.07 -17.07 -12.01
CA PRO A 105 2.44 -18.35 -11.74
C PRO A 105 0.92 -18.25 -11.69
N ASP A 106 0.21 -19.22 -12.28
CA ASP A 106 -1.27 -19.26 -12.26
C ASP A 106 -1.81 -19.17 -10.83
N ARG A 107 -1.13 -19.79 -9.87
CA ARG A 107 -1.49 -19.72 -8.45
C ARG A 107 -1.49 -18.29 -7.90
N THR A 108 -0.58 -17.42 -8.37
CA THR A 108 -0.56 -16.00 -7.97
C THR A 108 -1.80 -15.27 -8.50
N ILE A 109 -2.22 -15.59 -9.73
CA ILE A 109 -3.43 -15.01 -10.32
C ILE A 109 -4.68 -15.47 -9.58
N GLU A 110 -4.76 -16.76 -9.21
CA GLU A 110 -5.84 -17.28 -8.38
C GLU A 110 -5.92 -16.61 -7.01
N LEU A 111 -4.78 -16.42 -6.33
CA LEU A 111 -4.72 -15.75 -5.03
C LEU A 111 -5.19 -14.30 -5.09
N LYS A 112 -4.87 -13.58 -6.17
CA LYS A 112 -5.41 -12.22 -6.39
C LYS A 112 -6.94 -12.25 -6.45
N LYS A 113 -7.52 -13.19 -7.20
CA LYS A 113 -8.97 -13.36 -7.30
C LYS A 113 -9.61 -13.74 -5.96
N GLU A 114 -8.95 -14.58 -5.17
CA GLU A 114 -9.41 -14.92 -3.81
C GLU A 114 -9.43 -13.67 -2.91
N TRP A 115 -8.41 -12.81 -2.95
CA TRP A 115 -8.36 -11.56 -2.21
C TRP A 115 -9.44 -10.58 -2.64
N ASP A 116 -9.64 -10.42 -3.95
CA ASP A 116 -10.71 -9.56 -4.48
C ASP A 116 -12.09 -10.02 -3.99
N ALA A 117 -12.33 -11.34 -3.93
CA ALA A 117 -13.56 -11.90 -3.39
C ALA A 117 -13.70 -11.59 -1.89
N TYR A 118 -12.67 -11.78 -1.09
CA TYR A 118 -12.70 -11.48 0.36
C TYR A 118 -12.96 -10.00 0.62
N ILE A 119 -12.35 -9.11 -0.16
CA ILE A 119 -12.57 -7.66 -0.05
C ILE A 119 -14.00 -7.31 -0.45
N LYS A 120 -14.50 -7.86 -1.55
CA LYS A 120 -15.85 -7.58 -2.08
C LYS A 120 -16.95 -8.06 -1.14
N ASP A 121 -16.75 -9.21 -0.48
CA ASP A 121 -17.73 -9.76 0.46
C ASP A 121 -17.75 -9.02 1.79
N GLY A 122 -16.92 -7.98 1.95
CA GLY A 122 -16.85 -7.17 3.15
C GLY A 122 -16.27 -7.91 4.35
N VAL A 123 -15.52 -8.98 4.10
CA VAL A 123 -14.77 -9.69 5.14
C VAL A 123 -13.67 -8.78 5.69
N GLY A 124 -13.49 -8.82 7.01
CA GLY A 124 -12.43 -8.09 7.66
C GLY A 124 -12.73 -6.65 8.04
N SER A 125 -11.68 -5.88 8.20
CA SER A 125 -11.71 -4.52 8.71
C SER A 125 -12.13 -3.45 7.68
N GLN A 126 -12.81 -3.84 6.58
CA GLN A 126 -13.23 -2.91 5.52
C GLN A 126 -14.08 -1.74 6.05
N LYS A 127 -14.91 -1.99 7.06
CA LYS A 127 -15.73 -0.96 7.71
C LYS A 127 -14.93 0.18 8.35
N TYR A 128 -13.65 -0.05 8.66
CA TYR A 128 -12.77 0.95 9.26
C TYR A 128 -11.90 1.70 8.25
N ARG A 129 -11.97 1.31 6.97
CA ARG A 129 -11.08 1.81 5.91
C ARG A 129 -11.07 3.33 5.75
N SER A 130 -12.20 3.96 5.94
CA SER A 130 -12.35 5.42 5.78
C SER A 130 -12.20 6.17 7.11
N PHE A 131 -11.89 5.48 8.21
CA PHE A 131 -11.61 6.13 9.47
C PHE A 131 -10.27 6.85 9.42
N VAL A 132 -10.25 8.11 9.83
CA VAL A 132 -9.04 8.92 9.96
C VAL A 132 -9.06 9.56 11.34
N LEU A 133 -7.99 9.35 12.12
CA LEU A 133 -7.84 9.97 13.43
C LEU A 133 -7.61 11.49 13.27
N ASP A 134 -8.44 12.29 13.89
CA ASP A 134 -8.16 13.71 14.12
C ASP A 134 -7.29 13.85 15.37
N SER A 135 -6.01 14.11 15.16
CA SER A 135 -5.04 14.27 16.23
C SER A 135 -4.93 15.68 16.82
N SER A 136 -5.72 16.63 16.36
CA SER A 136 -5.61 18.06 16.75
C SER A 136 -5.72 18.30 18.27
N SER A 137 -6.48 17.50 19.00
CA SER A 137 -6.61 17.59 20.46
C SER A 137 -5.49 16.93 21.24
N ILE A 138 -4.62 16.17 20.59
CA ILE A 138 -3.55 15.35 21.18
C ILE A 138 -2.21 15.47 20.43
N GLU A 139 -2.00 16.55 19.69
CA GLU A 139 -0.80 16.74 18.86
C GLU A 139 0.51 16.51 19.63
N THR A 140 0.58 17.02 20.85
CA THR A 140 1.78 16.90 21.68
C THR A 140 2.09 15.46 22.06
N GLU A 141 1.11 14.75 22.58
CA GLU A 141 1.26 13.34 22.98
C GLU A 141 1.47 12.43 21.76
N TYR A 142 0.74 12.71 20.68
CA TYR A 142 0.87 11.96 19.42
C TYR A 142 2.29 12.10 18.84
N ALA A 143 2.83 13.32 18.77
CA ALA A 143 4.19 13.57 18.31
C ALA A 143 5.25 12.95 19.27
N ALA A 144 5.03 13.03 20.58
CA ALA A 144 5.92 12.40 21.56
C ALA A 144 5.94 10.87 21.40
N CYS A 145 4.79 10.24 21.23
CA CYS A 145 4.69 8.79 20.98
C CYS A 145 5.38 8.39 19.67
N GLN A 146 5.22 9.16 18.59
CA GLN A 146 5.92 8.91 17.34
C GLN A 146 7.44 8.99 17.48
N ASN A 147 7.96 9.97 18.22
CA ASN A 147 9.39 10.10 18.49
C ASN A 147 9.93 8.90 19.31
N VAL A 148 9.19 8.46 20.33
CA VAL A 148 9.54 7.26 21.09
C VAL A 148 9.54 6.04 20.20
N HIS A 149 8.54 5.88 19.36
CA HIS A 149 8.45 4.75 18.41
C HIS A 149 9.68 4.72 17.49
N GLN A 150 10.02 5.83 16.84
CA GLN A 150 11.19 5.90 15.97
C GLN A 150 12.50 5.61 16.69
N GLN A 151 12.65 6.07 17.94
CA GLN A 151 13.90 5.95 18.68
C GLN A 151 14.12 4.57 19.28
N TYR A 152 13.06 3.91 19.77
CA TYR A 152 13.17 2.66 20.56
C TYR A 152 12.69 1.42 19.80
N TRP A 153 11.67 1.55 18.94
CA TRP A 153 11.11 0.40 18.22
C TRP A 153 12.05 -0.16 17.16
N TRP A 154 12.61 0.70 16.31
CA TRP A 154 13.47 0.25 15.23
C TRP A 154 14.72 -0.51 15.69
N PRO A 155 15.49 -0.06 16.71
CA PRO A 155 16.60 -0.85 17.23
C PRO A 155 16.17 -2.20 17.82
N LEU A 156 14.98 -2.25 18.43
CA LEU A 156 14.42 -3.47 18.98
C LEU A 156 14.03 -4.46 17.87
N GLU A 157 13.30 -4.00 16.86
CA GLU A 157 12.85 -4.81 15.73
C GLU A 157 14.02 -5.37 14.90
N LEU A 158 15.07 -4.56 14.74
CA LEU A 158 16.28 -4.95 14.00
C LEU A 158 17.26 -5.78 14.84
N GLY A 159 16.94 -6.07 16.09
CA GLY A 159 17.77 -6.90 16.97
C GLY A 159 19.03 -6.22 17.52
N TYR A 160 19.11 -4.88 17.49
CA TYR A 160 20.21 -4.13 18.10
C TYR A 160 20.07 -3.95 19.60
N THR A 161 18.89 -4.24 20.15
CA THR A 161 18.58 -4.15 21.57
C THR A 161 18.12 -5.52 22.09
N GLU A 162 18.49 -5.86 23.33
CA GLU A 162 18.03 -7.09 23.96
C GLU A 162 16.48 -7.08 24.05
N PRO A 163 15.78 -8.13 23.54
CA PRO A 163 14.33 -8.06 23.31
C PRO A 163 13.48 -7.81 24.57
N VAL A 164 13.80 -8.45 25.69
CA VAL A 164 12.95 -8.37 26.88
C VAL A 164 13.07 -7.01 27.57
N SER A 165 14.30 -6.56 27.83
CA SER A 165 14.55 -5.26 28.44
C SER A 165 14.22 -4.11 27.50
N GLY A 166 14.50 -4.26 26.20
CA GLY A 166 14.19 -3.25 25.19
C GLY A 166 12.68 -3.05 25.01
N LEU A 167 11.89 -4.12 25.01
CA LEU A 167 10.44 -4.01 24.96
C LEU A 167 9.88 -3.32 26.21
N LYS A 168 10.41 -3.66 27.39
CA LYS A 168 10.01 -3.02 28.63
C LYS A 168 10.33 -1.53 28.61
N GLU A 169 11.54 -1.15 28.22
CA GLU A 169 11.93 0.25 28.11
C GLU A 169 11.04 1.00 27.11
N TYR A 170 10.78 0.43 25.93
CA TYR A 170 9.88 1.01 24.95
C TYR A 170 8.49 1.28 25.54
N GLN A 171 7.90 0.31 26.24
CA GLN A 171 6.60 0.48 26.90
C GLN A 171 6.60 1.60 27.93
N GLU A 172 7.58 1.63 28.81
CA GLU A 172 7.73 2.71 29.82
C GLU A 172 7.85 4.10 29.19
N LYS A 173 8.59 4.21 28.08
CA LYS A 173 8.72 5.47 27.33
C LYS A 173 7.41 5.87 26.63
N MET A 174 6.66 4.91 26.06
CA MET A 174 5.36 5.17 25.46
C MET A 174 4.33 5.63 26.49
N GLU A 175 4.30 5.03 27.69
CA GLU A 175 3.46 5.48 28.80
C GLU A 175 3.82 6.91 29.22
N ALA A 176 5.11 7.21 29.39
CA ALA A 176 5.57 8.56 29.74
C ALA A 176 5.28 9.59 28.63
N ALA A 177 5.21 9.19 27.36
CA ALA A 177 4.84 10.02 26.23
C ALA A 177 3.33 10.28 26.12
N GLY A 178 2.50 9.60 26.91
CA GLY A 178 1.05 9.81 26.95
C GLY A 178 0.26 8.92 26.01
N ILE A 179 0.73 7.70 25.72
CA ILE A 179 0.05 6.74 24.82
C ILE A 179 -1.38 6.45 25.25
N GLU A 180 -1.69 6.42 26.55
CA GLU A 180 -3.04 6.15 27.05
C GLU A 180 -4.03 7.25 26.62
N LYS A 181 -3.62 8.51 26.66
CA LYS A 181 -4.46 9.62 26.16
C LYS A 181 -4.70 9.50 24.65
N VAL A 182 -3.67 9.11 23.89
CA VAL A 182 -3.81 8.86 22.45
C VAL A 182 -4.81 7.74 22.19
N ARG A 183 -4.73 6.63 22.95
CA ARG A 183 -5.65 5.49 22.84
C ARG A 183 -7.09 5.86 23.19
N GLU A 184 -7.30 6.65 24.25
CA GLU A 184 -8.62 7.12 24.64
C GLU A 184 -9.30 7.96 23.54
N VAL A 185 -8.57 8.92 22.97
CA VAL A 185 -9.11 9.77 21.89
C VAL A 185 -9.35 8.96 20.62
N LEU A 186 -8.43 8.06 20.25
CA LEU A 186 -8.62 7.14 19.14
C LEU A 186 -9.88 6.29 19.32
N GLN A 187 -10.06 5.70 20.50
CA GLN A 187 -11.22 4.84 20.79
C GLN A 187 -12.53 5.65 20.72
N GLN A 188 -12.58 6.84 21.30
CA GLN A 188 -13.76 7.70 21.24
C GLN A 188 -14.15 8.06 19.81
N GLN A 189 -13.18 8.43 18.98
CA GLN A 189 -13.43 8.79 17.59
C GLN A 189 -13.84 7.56 16.77
N LEU A 190 -13.22 6.41 17.00
CA LEU A 190 -13.57 5.16 16.34
C LEU A 190 -14.99 4.71 16.70
N ASP A 191 -15.37 4.79 17.96
CA ASP A 191 -16.74 4.45 18.41
C ASP A 191 -17.79 5.36 17.78
N ALA A 192 -17.50 6.66 17.70
CA ALA A 192 -18.37 7.63 17.03
C ALA A 192 -18.48 7.35 15.52
N TYR A 193 -17.37 7.01 14.87
CA TYR A 193 -17.34 6.64 13.47
C TYR A 193 -18.18 5.39 13.20
N ILE A 194 -18.02 4.33 14.02
CA ILE A 194 -18.78 3.09 13.89
C ILE A 194 -20.28 3.33 14.10
N ALA A 195 -20.64 4.14 15.08
CA ALA A 195 -22.05 4.51 15.32
C ALA A 195 -22.66 5.23 14.10
N GLY A 196 -21.87 6.01 13.36
CA GLY A 196 -22.28 6.69 12.14
C GLY A 196 -22.45 5.76 10.92
N LEU A 197 -21.81 4.60 10.89
CA LEU A 197 -21.93 3.63 9.78
C LEU A 197 -23.29 2.91 9.74
N GLY A 198 -24.03 2.95 10.83
CA GLY A 198 -25.34 2.27 10.95
C GLY A 198 -26.54 3.17 10.60
N GLN A 199 -26.32 4.39 10.15
CA GLN A 199 -27.33 5.35 9.73
C GLN A 199 -27.31 5.53 8.22
#